data_96e6184cef705020a6fd27f423a7595f
#
_entry.id   96e6184cef705020a6fd27f423a7595f
#
_cell.length_a   1.000
_cell.length_b   1.000
_cell.length_c   1.000
_cell.angle_alpha   90.00
_cell.angle_beta   90.00
_cell.angle_gamma   90.00
#
_symmetry.space_group_name_H-M   'P 1'
#
loop_
_entity.id
_entity.type
_entity.pdbx_description
1 polymer ?
#
loop_
_entity_poly.entity_id
_entity_poly.type
_entity_poly.pdbx_seq_one_letter_code
_entity_poly.pdbx_strand_id
1 'polypeptide(L)'
;MKELNSFKELFTWNKEEQQDLEFENLNLVTAVYSAKRIEMLRDEFKSTYKKLTDLLDIRKSDKLLKDRIKEFNAEQWIQHVYSYMNASIRKYEDLTYAINFHNILFPDEPALGLTEDEIKIINQIKGVEIII
;
A
#
# COMPACT_ATOMS: atom_id res chain seq x y z
N MET A 1 18.35 12.30 0.82
CA MET A 1 18.87 10.95 0.60
C MET A 1 18.98 10.09 1.84
N LYS A 2 18.57 10.63 2.97
CA LYS A 2 18.57 9.85 4.21
C LYS A 2 17.71 8.60 4.17
N GLU A 3 16.59 8.66 3.50
CA GLU A 3 15.69 7.49 3.40
C GLU A 3 16.32 6.33 2.63
N LEU A 4 16.93 6.62 1.49
CA LEU A 4 17.64 5.62 0.71
C LEU A 4 18.88 5.10 1.46
N ASN A 5 19.55 5.97 2.18
CA ASN A 5 20.68 5.59 3.04
C ASN A 5 20.18 4.78 4.24
N SER A 6 18.99 5.08 4.78
CA SER A 6 18.42 4.34 5.87
C SER A 6 18.17 2.87 5.51
N PHE A 7 17.75 2.58 4.30
CA PHE A 7 17.59 1.20 3.85
C PHE A 7 18.93 0.47 3.78
N LYS A 8 19.95 1.14 3.27
CA LYS A 8 21.31 0.58 3.28
C LYS A 8 21.83 0.42 4.71
N GLU A 9 21.56 1.40 5.55
CA GLU A 9 21.98 1.38 6.95
C GLU A 9 21.30 0.27 7.74
N LEU A 10 20.05 -0.09 7.44
CA LEU A 10 19.39 -1.22 8.05
C LEU A 10 20.16 -2.53 7.82
N PHE A 11 20.92 -2.62 6.74
CA PHE A 11 21.72 -3.78 6.39
C PHE A 11 23.23 -3.59 6.65
N THR A 12 23.64 -2.39 7.13
CA THR A 12 25.06 -2.05 7.31
C THR A 12 25.37 -1.38 8.64
N TRP A 13 24.53 -1.58 9.67
CA TRP A 13 24.65 -0.87 10.97
C TRP A 13 25.97 -1.11 11.66
N ASN A 14 26.41 -2.36 11.68
CA ASN A 14 27.76 -2.73 12.07
C ASN A 14 28.18 -3.98 11.28
N LYS A 15 29.49 -4.22 11.25
CA LYS A 15 30.03 -5.29 10.42
C LYS A 15 29.59 -6.69 10.83
N GLU A 16 29.42 -6.94 12.12
CA GLU A 16 29.01 -8.25 12.62
C GLU A 16 27.53 -8.49 12.35
N GLU A 17 26.69 -7.51 12.69
CA GLU A 17 25.28 -7.58 12.42
C GLU A 17 25.00 -7.62 10.92
N GLN A 18 25.76 -6.86 10.15
CA GLN A 18 25.65 -6.86 8.70
C GLN A 18 25.95 -8.23 8.10
N GLN A 19 27.02 -8.88 8.54
CA GLN A 19 27.37 -10.21 8.04
C GLN A 19 26.34 -11.24 8.40
N ASP A 20 25.86 -11.24 9.63
CA ASP A 20 24.81 -12.15 10.08
C ASP A 20 23.52 -11.89 9.33
N LEU A 21 23.15 -10.63 9.17
CA LEU A 21 21.95 -10.24 8.47
C LEU A 21 22.01 -10.57 6.97
N GLU A 22 23.16 -10.32 6.33
CA GLU A 22 23.38 -10.68 4.93
C GLU A 22 23.29 -12.19 4.74
N PHE A 23 23.85 -12.94 5.64
CA PHE A 23 23.84 -14.40 5.60
C PHE A 23 22.43 -14.94 5.73
N GLU A 24 21.69 -14.44 6.71
CA GLU A 24 20.29 -14.82 6.92
C GLU A 24 19.39 -14.34 5.78
N ASN A 25 19.57 -13.11 5.34
CA ASN A 25 18.73 -12.52 4.30
C ASN A 25 18.99 -13.09 2.92
N LEU A 26 20.21 -13.48 2.60
CA LEU A 26 20.49 -14.19 1.35
C LEU A 26 19.75 -15.52 1.27
N ASN A 27 19.45 -16.13 2.41
CA ASN A 27 18.68 -17.35 2.46
C ASN A 27 17.17 -17.11 2.50
N LEU A 28 16.73 -15.97 3.09
CA LEU A 28 15.32 -15.67 3.33
C LEU A 28 14.75 -14.67 2.31
N VAL A 29 15.55 -13.71 1.87
CA VAL A 29 15.09 -12.65 0.98
C VAL A 29 15.76 -12.78 -0.38
N THR A 30 15.17 -13.56 -1.24
CA THR A 30 15.57 -13.66 -2.63
C THR A 30 14.76 -12.68 -3.47
N ALA A 31 15.19 -12.42 -4.71
CA ALA A 31 14.43 -11.59 -5.64
C ALA A 31 13.01 -12.14 -5.87
N VAL A 32 12.86 -13.45 -5.92
CA VAL A 32 11.56 -14.11 -6.08
C VAL A 32 10.67 -13.85 -4.86
N TYR A 33 11.23 -13.95 -3.66
CA TYR A 33 10.50 -13.71 -2.41
C TYR A 33 10.04 -12.26 -2.32
N SER A 34 10.95 -11.34 -2.63
CA SER A 34 10.66 -9.91 -2.64
C SER A 34 9.56 -9.57 -3.65
N ALA A 35 9.62 -10.14 -4.85
CA ALA A 35 8.61 -9.95 -5.88
C ALA A 35 7.24 -10.49 -5.44
N LYS A 36 7.20 -11.65 -4.80
CA LYS A 36 5.96 -12.21 -4.26
C LYS A 36 5.35 -11.33 -3.18
N ARG A 37 6.17 -10.76 -2.32
CA ARG A 37 5.70 -9.83 -1.30
C ARG A 37 5.08 -8.59 -1.93
N ILE A 38 5.70 -8.08 -2.99
CA ILE A 38 5.15 -6.93 -3.72
C ILE A 38 3.79 -7.27 -4.32
N GLU A 39 3.63 -8.45 -4.92
CA GLU A 39 2.33 -8.89 -5.43
C GLU A 39 1.27 -8.96 -4.33
N MET A 40 1.63 -9.46 -3.17
CA MET A 40 0.73 -9.49 -2.02
C MET A 40 0.31 -8.07 -1.60
N LEU A 41 1.27 -7.15 -1.55
CA LEU A 41 0.99 -5.74 -1.21
C LEU A 41 0.12 -5.05 -2.26
N ARG A 42 0.31 -5.39 -3.55
CA ARG A 42 -0.56 -4.90 -4.62
C ARG A 42 -2.01 -5.36 -4.42
N ASP A 43 -2.19 -6.63 -4.11
CA ASP A 43 -3.52 -7.20 -3.88
C ASP A 43 -4.19 -6.55 -2.66
N GLU A 44 -3.44 -6.33 -1.59
CA GLU A 44 -3.95 -5.64 -0.40
C GLU A 44 -4.38 -4.21 -0.71
N PHE A 45 -3.58 -3.49 -1.50
CA PHE A 45 -3.91 -2.13 -1.91
C PHE A 45 -5.22 -2.09 -2.72
N LYS A 46 -5.35 -2.96 -3.72
CA LYS A 46 -6.55 -3.06 -4.54
C LYS A 46 -7.78 -3.48 -3.74
N SER A 47 -7.62 -4.42 -2.82
CA SER A 47 -8.68 -4.88 -1.95
C SER A 47 -9.17 -3.77 -1.01
N THR A 48 -8.27 -3.01 -0.45
CA THR A 48 -8.61 -1.87 0.42
C THR A 48 -9.33 -0.77 -0.37
N TYR A 49 -8.83 -0.47 -1.55
CA TYR A 49 -9.48 0.50 -2.44
C TYR A 49 -10.90 0.06 -2.84
N LYS A 50 -11.11 -1.23 -3.08
CA LYS A 50 -12.44 -1.74 -3.39
C LYS A 50 -13.42 -1.48 -2.25
N LYS A 51 -13.00 -1.67 -1.01
CA LYS A 51 -13.83 -1.35 0.16
C LYS A 51 -14.21 0.12 0.18
N LEU A 52 -13.28 1.01 -0.18
CA LEU A 52 -13.57 2.43 -0.30
C LEU A 52 -14.60 2.72 -1.39
N THR A 53 -14.43 2.14 -2.58
CA THR A 53 -15.36 2.36 -3.69
C THR A 53 -16.76 1.81 -3.37
N ASP A 54 -16.85 0.69 -2.69
CA ASP A 54 -18.12 0.12 -2.26
C ASP A 54 -18.86 1.09 -1.32
N LEU A 55 -18.15 1.71 -0.39
CA LEU A 55 -18.75 2.72 0.49
C LEU A 55 -19.21 3.97 -0.25
N LEU A 56 -18.43 4.41 -1.24
CA LEU A 56 -18.80 5.58 -2.05
C LEU A 56 -20.01 5.27 -2.93
N ASP A 57 -20.12 4.05 -3.44
CA ASP A 57 -21.24 3.61 -4.27
C ASP A 57 -22.54 3.53 -3.47
N ILE A 58 -22.49 3.21 -2.18
CA ILE A 58 -23.65 3.24 -1.30
C ILE A 58 -24.28 4.64 -1.30
N ARG A 59 -23.46 5.70 -1.30
CA ARG A 59 -23.98 7.07 -1.32
C ARG A 59 -24.55 7.47 -2.67
N LYS A 60 -24.05 6.90 -3.76
CA LYS A 60 -24.56 7.19 -5.11
C LYS A 60 -25.96 6.66 -5.34
N SER A 61 -26.37 5.65 -4.59
CA SER A 61 -27.68 5.03 -4.72
C SER A 61 -28.55 5.40 -3.51
N ASP A 62 -29.55 6.22 -3.74
CA ASP A 62 -30.50 6.62 -2.69
C ASP A 62 -31.13 5.42 -2.00
N LYS A 63 -31.42 4.36 -2.74
CA LYS A 63 -31.99 3.15 -2.19
C LYS A 63 -31.03 2.45 -1.23
N LEU A 64 -29.77 2.29 -1.67
CA LEU A 64 -28.74 1.66 -0.85
C LEU A 64 -28.45 2.50 0.40
N LEU A 65 -28.42 3.81 0.25
CA LEU A 65 -28.21 4.71 1.37
C LEU A 65 -29.34 4.59 2.40
N LYS A 66 -30.60 4.54 1.96
CA LYS A 66 -31.74 4.39 2.85
C LYS A 66 -31.70 3.05 3.59
N ASP A 67 -31.33 1.97 2.92
CA ASP A 67 -31.21 0.66 3.54
C ASP A 67 -30.05 0.62 4.54
N ARG A 68 -28.96 1.32 4.24
CA ARG A 68 -27.75 1.34 5.08
C ARG A 68 -27.83 2.34 6.23
N ILE A 69 -28.66 3.37 6.14
CA ILE A 69 -28.87 4.32 7.25
C ILE A 69 -29.34 3.61 8.52
N LYS A 70 -29.99 2.47 8.39
CA LYS A 70 -30.37 1.64 9.54
C LYS A 70 -29.15 1.04 10.25
N GLU A 71 -28.04 0.84 9.54
CA GLU A 71 -26.83 0.23 10.08
C GLU A 71 -25.89 1.27 10.69
N PHE A 72 -25.75 2.42 10.05
CA PHE A 72 -24.92 3.51 10.56
C PHE A 72 -25.39 4.85 9.99
N ASN A 73 -25.20 5.90 10.76
CA ASN A 73 -25.57 7.25 10.34
C ASN A 73 -24.54 7.86 9.38
N ALA A 74 -24.84 9.04 8.84
CA ALA A 74 -23.98 9.72 7.89
C ALA A 74 -22.58 10.01 8.46
N GLU A 75 -22.49 10.33 9.73
CA GLU A 75 -21.21 10.58 10.41
C GLU A 75 -20.35 9.33 10.45
N GLN A 76 -20.93 8.19 10.80
CA GLN A 76 -20.24 6.91 10.80
C GLN A 76 -19.79 6.53 9.39
N TRP A 77 -20.64 6.76 8.38
CA TRP A 77 -20.28 6.51 6.99
C TRP A 77 -19.06 7.33 6.59
N ILE A 78 -19.04 8.62 6.91
CA ILE A 78 -17.90 9.52 6.63
C ILE A 78 -16.64 9.01 7.32
N GLN A 79 -16.72 8.60 8.57
CA GLN A 79 -15.59 8.05 9.32
C GLN A 79 -15.03 6.81 8.65
N HIS A 80 -15.90 5.90 8.19
CA HIS A 80 -15.47 4.70 7.45
C HIS A 80 -14.81 5.06 6.13
N VAL A 81 -15.34 6.03 5.40
CA VAL A 81 -14.72 6.48 4.14
C VAL A 81 -13.31 7.01 4.40
N TYR A 82 -13.13 7.90 5.37
CA TYR A 82 -11.80 8.41 5.72
C TYR A 82 -10.86 7.31 6.20
N SER A 83 -11.36 6.36 6.96
CA SER A 83 -10.57 5.24 7.44
C SER A 83 -10.03 4.41 6.27
N TYR A 84 -10.86 4.09 5.29
CA TYR A 84 -10.42 3.33 4.11
C TYR A 84 -9.56 4.15 3.15
N MET A 85 -9.78 5.47 3.07
CA MET A 85 -8.88 6.36 2.34
C MET A 85 -7.47 6.31 2.93
N ASN A 86 -7.37 6.49 4.23
CA ASN A 86 -6.09 6.45 4.94
C ASN A 86 -5.44 5.07 4.85
N ALA A 87 -6.21 4.01 4.99
CA ALA A 87 -5.71 2.64 4.85
C ALA A 87 -5.19 2.39 3.42
N SER A 88 -5.88 2.87 2.41
CA SER A 88 -5.46 2.75 1.01
C SER A 88 -4.15 3.50 0.75
N ILE A 89 -4.02 4.69 1.30
CA ILE A 89 -2.79 5.49 1.19
C ILE A 89 -1.62 4.75 1.85
N ARG A 90 -1.83 4.18 3.03
CA ARG A 90 -0.80 3.38 3.71
C ARG A 90 -0.38 2.18 2.89
N LYS A 91 -1.35 1.47 2.32
CA LYS A 91 -1.04 0.31 1.47
C LYS A 91 -0.24 0.73 0.23
N TYR A 92 -0.57 1.87 -0.35
CA TYR A 92 0.19 2.44 -1.44
C TYR A 92 1.63 2.76 -1.02
N GLU A 93 1.81 3.39 0.13
CA GLU A 93 3.13 3.71 0.67
C GLU A 93 3.94 2.45 0.93
N ASP A 94 3.34 1.43 1.54
CA ASP A 94 3.98 0.15 1.80
C ASP A 94 4.42 -0.53 0.50
N LEU A 95 3.57 -0.48 -0.52
CA LEU A 95 3.87 -1.01 -1.84
C LEU A 95 5.04 -0.27 -2.48
N THR A 96 5.01 1.06 -2.45
CA THR A 96 6.08 1.90 -3.00
C THR A 96 7.41 1.63 -2.30
N TYR A 97 7.36 1.49 -0.99
CA TYR A 97 8.53 1.18 -0.17
C TYR A 97 9.13 -0.18 -0.55
N ALA A 98 8.28 -1.18 -0.67
CA ALA A 98 8.71 -2.53 -1.02
C ALA A 98 9.31 -2.58 -2.44
N ILE A 99 8.75 -1.85 -3.39
CA ILE A 99 9.27 -1.75 -4.76
C ILE A 99 10.66 -1.11 -4.75
N ASN A 100 10.82 0.01 -4.06
CA ASN A 100 12.10 0.71 -3.98
C ASN A 100 13.16 -0.16 -3.31
N PHE A 101 12.78 -0.85 -2.24
CA PHE A 101 13.65 -1.76 -1.52
C PHE A 101 14.11 -2.91 -2.41
N HIS A 102 13.18 -3.51 -3.15
CA HIS A 102 13.48 -4.57 -4.11
C HIS A 102 14.49 -4.12 -5.16
N ASN A 103 14.28 -2.95 -5.75
CA ASN A 103 15.15 -2.43 -6.79
C ASN A 103 16.56 -2.09 -6.27
N ILE A 104 16.66 -1.69 -5.02
CA ILE A 104 17.94 -1.41 -4.38
C ILE A 104 18.68 -2.71 -4.05
N LEU A 105 17.98 -3.71 -3.52
CA LEU A 105 18.59 -4.98 -3.12
C LEU A 105 18.98 -5.85 -4.30
N PHE A 106 18.21 -5.78 -5.38
CA PHE A 106 18.39 -6.65 -6.55
C PHE A 106 18.60 -5.83 -7.82
N PRO A 107 19.69 -5.07 -7.90
CA PRO A 107 19.92 -4.17 -9.04
C PRO A 107 20.13 -4.91 -10.37
N ASP A 108 20.49 -6.19 -10.33
CA ASP A 108 20.69 -7.03 -11.52
C ASP A 108 19.40 -7.66 -12.03
N GLU A 109 18.33 -7.57 -11.22
CA GLU A 109 17.02 -8.04 -11.63
C GLU A 109 16.26 -6.92 -12.34
N PRO A 110 15.27 -7.26 -13.19
CA PRO A 110 14.44 -6.23 -13.82
C PRO A 110 13.79 -5.34 -12.75
N ALA A 111 13.88 -4.03 -12.94
CA ALA A 111 13.29 -3.09 -12.01
C ALA A 111 11.77 -3.24 -12.00
N LEU A 112 11.19 -3.26 -10.80
CA LEU A 112 9.75 -3.25 -10.60
C LEU A 112 9.27 -1.80 -10.45
N GLY A 113 8.00 -1.58 -10.73
CA GLY A 113 7.40 -0.26 -10.61
C GLY A 113 5.92 -0.33 -10.32
N LEU A 114 5.32 0.82 -10.07
CA LEU A 114 3.89 0.94 -9.95
C LEU A 114 3.25 0.80 -11.33
N THR A 115 2.10 0.16 -11.38
CA THR A 115 1.32 0.08 -12.62
C THR A 115 0.56 1.40 -12.83
N GLU A 116 0.14 1.62 -14.08
CA GLU A 116 -0.71 2.78 -14.40
C GLU A 116 -2.01 2.78 -13.60
N ASP A 117 -2.59 1.59 -13.38
CA ASP A 117 -3.79 1.43 -12.57
C ASP A 117 -3.55 1.86 -11.12
N GLU A 118 -2.43 1.49 -10.55
CA GLU A 118 -2.08 1.86 -9.17
C GLU A 118 -1.91 3.37 -9.02
N ILE A 119 -1.25 4.01 -9.97
CA ILE A 119 -1.09 5.46 -10.00
C ILE A 119 -2.44 6.14 -10.15
N LYS A 120 -3.29 5.62 -11.03
CA LYS A 120 -4.63 6.13 -11.23
C LYS A 120 -5.48 6.02 -9.97
N ILE A 121 -5.41 4.89 -9.28
CA ILE A 121 -6.13 4.66 -8.03
C ILE A 121 -5.72 5.68 -6.97
N ILE A 122 -4.42 5.87 -6.74
CA ILE A 122 -3.97 6.81 -5.72
C ILE A 122 -4.36 8.24 -6.04
N ASN A 123 -4.33 8.63 -7.30
CA ASN A 123 -4.78 9.95 -7.72
C ASN A 123 -6.28 10.13 -7.52
N GLN A 124 -7.07 9.09 -7.76
CA GLN A 124 -8.51 9.12 -7.48
C GLN A 124 -8.79 9.24 -5.97
N ILE A 125 -8.04 8.53 -5.14
CA ILE A 125 -8.18 8.63 -3.68
C ILE A 125 -7.88 10.06 -3.21
N LYS A 126 -6.81 10.65 -3.71
CA LYS A 126 -6.42 12.02 -3.35
C LYS A 126 -7.44 13.06 -3.82
N GLY A 127 -8.19 12.73 -4.86
CA GLY A 127 -9.23 13.62 -5.41
C GLY A 127 -10.60 13.43 -4.79
N VAL A 128 -10.77 12.51 -3.83
CA VAL A 128 -12.07 12.27 -3.20
C VAL A 128 -12.47 13.46 -2.34
N GLU A 129 -13.62 14.04 -2.67
CA GLU A 129 -14.26 15.07 -1.88
C GLU A 129 -15.56 14.51 -1.32
N ILE A 130 -15.79 14.72 -0.04
CA ILE A 130 -17.03 14.32 0.61
C ILE A 130 -17.89 15.56 0.77
N ILE A 131 -18.96 15.59 -0.02
CA ILE A 131 -19.96 16.66 0.05
C ILE A 131 -21.15 16.12 0.87
N ILE A 132 -21.43 16.80 1.95
CA ILE A 132 -22.52 16.43 2.85
C ILE A 132 -23.76 17.27 2.51
#